data_203e8b4c4a6099a29b533ba379079269
#
_entry.id   203e8b4c4a6099a29b533ba379079269
#
_cell.length_a   1.000
_cell.length_b   1.000
_cell.length_c   1.000
_cell.angle_alpha   90.00
_cell.angle_beta   90.00
_cell.angle_gamma   90.00
#
_symmetry.space_group_name_H-M   'P 1'
#
loop_
_entity.id
_entity.type
_entity.pdbx_description
1 polymer ?
#
loop_
_entity_poly.entity_id
_entity_poly.type
_entity_poly.pdbx_seq_one_letter_code
_entity_poly.pdbx_strand_id
1 'polypeptide(L)'
;MKQNQIEEILRSYRTQKARLAYLRSQIDMLERFLAGCERRMVDDCISMSQAITGMPHGSSVGDPTGRLAIDIASGKVSEFVKQIREEIEETAKEAARLTEDLRVADILLSAMTEREREVVEMKIMADMSWGEVLEEMNKKHGNSYSKRSLQRLYSRAMEKAEDVAR
;
A
#
# COMPACT_ATOMS: atom_id res chain seq x y z
N MET A 1 24.34 11.12 -4.29
CA MET A 1 24.26 9.75 -3.71
C MET A 1 25.30 8.86 -4.39
N LYS A 2 25.82 7.81 -3.73
CA LYS A 2 26.73 6.84 -4.36
C LYS A 2 25.93 5.77 -5.11
N GLN A 3 26.49 5.21 -6.18
CA GLN A 3 25.85 4.18 -7.00
C GLN A 3 25.24 3.03 -6.19
N ASN A 4 25.95 2.52 -5.17
CA ASN A 4 25.46 1.44 -4.32
C ASN A 4 24.15 1.80 -3.58
N GLN A 5 23.99 3.07 -3.17
CA GLN A 5 22.76 3.53 -2.51
C GLN A 5 21.59 3.60 -3.50
N ILE A 6 21.86 4.02 -4.73
CA ILE A 6 20.86 4.04 -5.81
C ILE A 6 20.41 2.62 -6.14
N GLU A 7 21.34 1.68 -6.26
CA GLU A 7 21.02 0.26 -6.50
C GLU A 7 20.18 -0.33 -5.37
N GLU A 8 20.45 0.01 -4.11
CA GLU A 8 19.67 -0.45 -2.96
C GLU A 8 18.23 0.09 -2.98
N ILE A 9 18.06 1.40 -3.26
CA ILE A 9 16.75 2.02 -3.42
C ILE A 9 15.96 1.35 -4.55
N LEU A 10 16.56 1.15 -5.71
CA LEU A 10 15.91 0.54 -6.85
C LEU A 10 15.59 -0.95 -6.61
N ARG A 11 16.45 -1.69 -5.90
CA ARG A 11 16.21 -3.10 -5.53
C ARG A 11 15.00 -3.23 -4.62
N SER A 12 14.84 -2.34 -3.65
CA SER A 12 13.70 -2.35 -2.72
C SER A 12 12.39 -1.84 -3.34
N TYR A 13 12.46 -1.08 -4.44
CA TYR A 13 11.32 -0.40 -5.06
C TYR A 13 10.13 -1.31 -5.32
N ARG A 14 10.35 -2.49 -5.94
CA ARG A 14 9.26 -3.42 -6.29
C ARG A 14 8.56 -3.95 -5.04
N THR A 15 9.33 -4.31 -4.02
CA THR A 15 8.80 -4.81 -2.74
C THR A 15 8.06 -3.72 -1.98
N GLN A 16 8.62 -2.51 -1.92
CA GLN A 16 7.98 -1.37 -1.27
C GLN A 16 6.69 -0.95 -1.98
N LYS A 17 6.66 -0.99 -3.30
CA LYS A 17 5.45 -0.72 -4.10
C LYS A 17 4.34 -1.74 -3.82
N ALA A 18 4.67 -3.02 -3.73
CA ALA A 18 3.73 -4.06 -3.35
C ALA A 18 3.24 -3.87 -1.89
N ARG A 19 4.14 -3.52 -0.96
CA ARG A 19 3.78 -3.21 0.43
C ARG A 19 2.83 -2.02 0.52
N LEU A 20 3.10 -0.94 -0.22
CA LEU A 20 2.22 0.22 -0.27
C LEU A 20 0.82 -0.12 -0.80
N ALA A 21 0.73 -0.94 -1.86
CA ALA A 21 -0.56 -1.40 -2.37
C ALA A 21 -1.33 -2.22 -1.32
N TYR A 22 -0.65 -3.08 -0.58
CA TYR A 22 -1.23 -3.83 0.53
C TYR A 22 -1.77 -2.92 1.64
N LEU A 23 -0.97 -1.94 2.12
CA LEU A 23 -1.38 -1.01 3.17
C LEU A 23 -2.59 -0.18 2.75
N ARG A 24 -2.64 0.28 1.50
CA ARG A 24 -3.81 1.01 0.96
C ARG A 24 -5.07 0.14 0.94
N SER A 25 -4.94 -1.12 0.56
CA SER A 25 -6.04 -2.08 0.60
C SER A 25 -6.52 -2.35 2.04
N GLN A 26 -5.59 -2.41 3.00
CA GLN A 26 -5.90 -2.59 4.41
C GLN A 26 -6.66 -1.37 4.97
N ILE A 27 -6.23 -0.15 4.66
CA ILE A 27 -6.92 1.08 5.05
C ILE A 27 -8.35 1.09 4.50
N ASP A 28 -8.53 0.83 3.20
CA ASP A 28 -9.85 0.79 2.56
C ASP A 28 -10.78 -0.26 3.20
N MET A 29 -10.25 -1.41 3.57
CA MET A 29 -11.00 -2.44 4.29
C MET A 29 -11.43 -1.97 5.69
N LEU A 30 -10.54 -1.37 6.46
CA LEU A 30 -10.81 -0.85 7.80
C LEU A 30 -11.82 0.31 7.78
N GLU A 31 -11.70 1.22 6.81
CA GLU A 31 -12.64 2.33 6.61
C GLU A 31 -14.05 1.84 6.26
N ARG A 32 -14.16 0.86 5.36
CA ARG A 32 -15.45 0.23 5.04
C ARG A 32 -16.06 -0.47 6.25
N PHE A 33 -15.24 -1.16 7.04
CA PHE A 33 -15.68 -1.82 8.25
C PHE A 33 -16.18 -0.79 9.27
N LEU A 34 -15.43 0.29 9.50
CA LEU A 34 -15.81 1.38 10.39
C LEU A 34 -17.14 2.03 9.98
N ALA A 35 -17.30 2.35 8.68
CA ALA A 35 -18.55 2.89 8.14
C ALA A 35 -19.73 1.93 8.32
N GLY A 36 -19.50 0.61 8.24
CA GLY A 36 -20.50 -0.41 8.52
C GLY A 36 -20.90 -0.45 10.01
N CYS A 37 -19.95 -0.31 10.92
CA CYS A 37 -20.22 -0.22 12.36
C CYS A 37 -21.01 1.05 12.71
N GLU A 38 -20.61 2.20 12.17
CA GLU A 38 -21.29 3.48 12.42
C GLU A 38 -22.74 3.47 11.92
N ARG A 39 -23.03 2.90 10.75
CA ARG A 39 -24.39 2.75 10.22
C ARG A 39 -25.25 1.88 11.12
N ARG A 40 -24.74 0.71 11.56
CA ARG A 40 -25.48 -0.18 12.48
C ARG A 40 -25.80 0.52 13.80
N MET A 41 -24.85 1.29 14.36
CA MET A 41 -25.08 2.06 15.58
C MET A 41 -26.21 3.08 15.41
N VAL A 42 -26.27 3.76 14.26
CA VAL A 42 -27.34 4.74 13.95
C VAL A 42 -28.68 4.01 13.79
N ASP A 43 -28.71 2.91 13.03
CA ASP A 43 -29.93 2.13 12.81
C ASP A 43 -30.47 1.54 14.11
N ASP A 44 -29.60 1.04 14.99
CA ASP A 44 -29.97 0.51 16.29
C ASP A 44 -30.47 1.61 17.23
N CYS A 45 -29.86 2.81 17.22
CA CYS A 45 -30.36 3.96 18.00
C CYS A 45 -31.74 4.43 17.51
N ILE A 46 -31.99 4.42 16.19
CA ILE A 46 -33.30 4.79 15.62
C ILE A 46 -34.37 3.75 15.99
N SER A 47 -34.08 2.47 15.89
CA SER A 47 -35.02 1.41 16.24
C SER A 47 -35.32 1.41 17.75
N MET A 48 -34.37 1.72 18.62
CA MET A 48 -34.60 1.89 20.06
C MET A 48 -35.54 3.08 20.35
N SER A 49 -35.37 4.19 19.64
CA SER A 49 -36.24 5.38 19.80
C SER A 49 -37.70 5.10 19.40
N GLN A 50 -37.92 4.23 18.44
CA GLN A 50 -39.26 3.79 18.02
C GLN A 50 -39.89 2.74 18.97
N ALA A 51 -39.08 1.94 19.66
CA ALA A 51 -39.55 0.93 20.59
C ALA A 51 -40.09 1.51 21.93
N ILE A 52 -39.72 2.75 22.27
CA ILE A 52 -40.18 3.43 23.51
C ILE A 52 -41.66 3.82 23.44
N THR A 53 -42.27 3.81 22.26
CA THR A 53 -43.68 4.20 22.05
C THR A 53 -44.67 3.02 22.10
N GLY A 54 -44.25 1.79 22.29
CA GLY A 54 -45.10 0.58 22.29
C GLY A 54 -45.02 -0.24 23.58
N MET A 55 -46.18 -0.64 24.11
CA MET A 55 -46.46 -1.41 25.32
C MET A 55 -45.46 -2.54 25.68
N PRO A 56 -45.33 -2.87 26.97
CA PRO A 56 -44.43 -3.95 27.41
C PRO A 56 -44.88 -5.31 26.87
N HIS A 57 -44.14 -5.89 25.97
CA HIS A 57 -44.24 -7.30 25.60
C HIS A 57 -43.35 -8.15 26.50
N GLY A 58 -43.93 -9.26 26.98
CA GLY A 58 -43.36 -10.14 27.97
C GLY A 58 -41.96 -10.67 27.65
N SER A 59 -41.28 -10.99 28.75
CA SER A 59 -39.97 -11.58 28.89
C SER A 59 -39.74 -12.76 27.89
N SER A 60 -38.96 -12.54 26.85
CA SER A 60 -38.24 -13.59 26.17
C SER A 60 -36.76 -13.52 26.56
N VAL A 61 -36.24 -14.64 27.01
CA VAL A 61 -34.86 -14.86 27.40
C VAL A 61 -33.96 -14.64 26.17
N GLY A 62 -33.21 -13.52 26.17
CA GLY A 62 -32.25 -13.19 25.12
C GLY A 62 -32.64 -11.92 24.36
N ASP A 63 -32.65 -10.80 25.03
CA ASP A 63 -32.81 -9.48 24.41
C ASP A 63 -31.48 -9.03 23.81
N PRO A 64 -31.24 -9.17 22.48
CA PRO A 64 -30.03 -8.71 21.83
C PRO A 64 -29.92 -7.18 21.87
N THR A 65 -31.06 -6.49 21.93
CA THR A 65 -31.18 -5.03 21.99
C THR A 65 -30.70 -4.50 23.34
N GLY A 66 -31.07 -5.19 24.43
CA GLY A 66 -30.60 -4.85 25.78
C GLY A 66 -29.09 -5.02 25.95
N ARG A 67 -28.50 -6.07 25.36
CA ARG A 67 -27.04 -6.25 25.37
C ARG A 67 -26.31 -5.16 24.59
N LEU A 68 -26.79 -4.80 23.43
CA LEU A 68 -26.22 -3.72 22.62
C LEU A 68 -26.32 -2.37 23.36
N ALA A 69 -27.46 -2.07 23.98
CA ALA A 69 -27.64 -0.88 24.81
C ALA A 69 -26.66 -0.82 25.97
N ILE A 70 -26.40 -1.95 26.63
CA ILE A 70 -25.41 -2.07 27.70
C ILE A 70 -23.98 -1.86 27.15
N ASP A 71 -23.65 -2.42 26.00
CA ASP A 71 -22.33 -2.29 25.40
C ASP A 71 -22.07 -0.86 24.91
N ILE A 72 -23.09 -0.16 24.38
CA ILE A 72 -23.02 1.26 24.05
C ILE A 72 -22.87 2.11 25.34
N ALA A 73 -23.70 1.87 26.35
CA ALA A 73 -23.64 2.60 27.62
C ALA A 73 -22.35 2.33 28.40
N SER A 74 -21.75 1.16 28.28
CA SER A 74 -20.45 0.81 28.88
C SER A 74 -19.23 1.36 28.15
N GLY A 75 -19.43 2.04 27.01
CA GLY A 75 -18.34 2.61 26.21
C GLY A 75 -17.52 1.62 25.41
N LYS A 76 -17.81 0.32 25.44
CA LYS A 76 -17.04 -0.71 24.73
C LYS A 76 -17.05 -0.52 23.21
N VAL A 77 -18.19 -0.12 22.64
CA VAL A 77 -18.31 0.16 21.20
C VAL A 77 -17.49 1.39 20.83
N SER A 78 -17.51 2.43 21.69
CA SER A 78 -16.70 3.64 21.51
C SER A 78 -15.19 3.33 21.54
N GLU A 79 -14.76 2.46 22.46
CA GLU A 79 -13.35 2.05 22.56
C GLU A 79 -12.90 1.24 21.33
N PHE A 80 -13.74 0.33 20.87
CA PHE A 80 -13.47 -0.46 19.66
C PHE A 80 -13.35 0.41 18.39
N VAL A 81 -14.28 1.34 18.21
CA VAL A 81 -14.23 2.33 17.11
C VAL A 81 -12.96 3.18 17.18
N LYS A 82 -12.57 3.58 18.39
CA LYS A 82 -11.34 4.33 18.62
C LYS A 82 -10.10 3.52 18.23
N GLN A 83 -10.02 2.25 18.61
CA GLN A 83 -8.91 1.36 18.24
C GLN A 83 -8.79 1.19 16.72
N ILE A 84 -9.90 1.02 16.00
CA ILE A 84 -9.87 0.93 14.53
C ILE A 84 -9.37 2.24 13.91
N ARG A 85 -9.79 3.40 14.42
CA ARG A 85 -9.31 4.68 13.92
C ARG A 85 -7.81 4.87 14.17
N GLU A 86 -7.32 4.47 15.31
CA GLU A 86 -5.88 4.48 15.63
C GLU A 86 -5.10 3.56 14.69
N GLU A 87 -5.61 2.35 14.39
CA GLU A 87 -5.00 1.43 13.43
C GLU A 87 -4.97 2.02 12.01
N ILE A 88 -6.06 2.65 11.56
CA ILE A 88 -6.10 3.35 10.27
C ILE A 88 -5.04 4.45 10.23
N GLU A 89 -4.93 5.27 11.28
CA GLU A 89 -3.96 6.37 11.33
C GLU A 89 -2.52 5.87 11.30
N GLU A 90 -2.19 4.83 12.04
CA GLU A 90 -0.84 4.24 12.03
C GLU A 90 -0.50 3.63 10.67
N THR A 91 -1.43 2.89 10.08
CA THR A 91 -1.27 2.30 8.75
C THR A 91 -1.11 3.39 7.67
N ALA A 92 -1.85 4.49 7.78
CA ALA A 92 -1.74 5.63 6.88
C ALA A 92 -0.39 6.36 7.02
N LYS A 93 0.15 6.48 8.23
CA LYS A 93 1.51 7.03 8.47
C LYS A 93 2.59 6.16 7.81
N GLU A 94 2.49 4.83 7.92
CA GLU A 94 3.42 3.91 7.24
C GLU A 94 3.30 4.05 5.71
N ALA A 95 2.07 4.07 5.18
CA ALA A 95 1.84 4.24 3.75
C ALA A 95 2.36 5.59 3.22
N ALA A 96 2.26 6.67 3.99
CA ALA A 96 2.80 7.97 3.65
C ALA A 96 4.35 7.97 3.58
N ARG A 97 5.02 7.32 4.54
CA ARG A 97 6.50 7.15 4.52
C ARG A 97 6.95 6.37 3.30
N LEU A 98 6.31 5.21 3.03
CA LEU A 98 6.63 4.43 1.83
C LEU A 98 6.36 5.19 0.53
N THR A 99 5.35 6.04 0.50
CA THR A 99 5.06 6.88 -0.68
C THR A 99 6.19 7.88 -0.94
N GLU A 100 6.77 8.47 0.11
CA GLU A 100 7.91 9.39 -0.04
C GLU A 100 9.19 8.65 -0.45
N ASP A 101 9.46 7.46 0.13
CA ASP A 101 10.59 6.62 -0.26
C ASP A 101 10.50 6.19 -1.73
N LEU A 102 9.30 5.80 -2.19
CA LEU A 102 9.05 5.44 -3.59
C LEU A 102 9.20 6.62 -4.54
N ARG A 103 8.88 7.84 -4.10
CA ARG A 103 9.04 9.05 -4.90
C ARG A 103 10.49 9.29 -5.31
N VAL A 104 11.44 9.01 -4.42
CA VAL A 104 12.87 9.09 -4.77
C VAL A 104 13.21 8.11 -5.89
N ALA A 105 12.77 6.87 -5.80
CA ALA A 105 12.98 5.87 -6.84
C ALA A 105 12.30 6.26 -8.16
N ASP A 106 11.08 6.79 -8.13
CA ASP A 106 10.36 7.27 -9.32
C ASP A 106 11.10 8.43 -10.01
N ILE A 107 11.68 9.36 -9.24
CA ILE A 107 12.50 10.45 -9.76
C ILE A 107 13.75 9.89 -10.47
N LEU A 108 14.46 8.95 -9.83
CA LEU A 108 15.64 8.31 -10.43
C LEU A 108 15.30 7.58 -11.74
N LEU A 109 14.18 6.85 -11.77
CA LEU A 109 13.70 6.15 -12.95
C LEU A 109 13.22 7.11 -14.05
N SER A 110 12.67 8.26 -13.70
CA SER A 110 12.19 9.26 -14.67
C SER A 110 13.33 9.91 -15.46
N ALA A 111 14.54 9.95 -14.90
CA ALA A 111 15.73 10.48 -15.57
C ALA A 111 16.27 9.53 -16.66
N MET A 112 15.85 8.27 -16.66
CA MET A 112 16.30 7.25 -17.59
C MET A 112 15.42 7.21 -18.84
N THR A 113 16.02 6.89 -19.98
CA THR A 113 15.25 6.53 -21.19
C THR A 113 14.53 5.20 -20.97
N GLU A 114 13.50 4.91 -21.77
CA GLU A 114 12.74 3.67 -21.67
C GLU A 114 13.63 2.42 -21.72
N ARG A 115 14.59 2.38 -22.64
CA ARG A 115 15.54 1.25 -22.77
C ARG A 115 16.51 1.13 -21.59
N GLU A 116 16.98 2.24 -21.05
CA GLU A 116 17.83 2.27 -19.86
C GLU A 116 17.06 1.75 -18.65
N ARG A 117 15.80 2.17 -18.49
CA ARG A 117 14.91 1.72 -17.43
C ARG A 117 14.66 0.22 -17.51
N GLU A 118 14.36 -0.32 -18.70
CA GLU A 118 14.16 -1.76 -18.88
C GLU A 118 15.38 -2.57 -18.44
N VAL A 119 16.59 -2.14 -18.81
CA VAL A 119 17.83 -2.81 -18.38
C VAL A 119 18.02 -2.74 -16.86
N VAL A 120 17.75 -1.60 -16.25
CA VAL A 120 17.83 -1.40 -14.79
C VAL A 120 16.79 -2.25 -14.06
N GLU A 121 15.55 -2.29 -14.54
CA GLU A 121 14.48 -3.11 -13.98
C GLU A 121 14.84 -4.61 -14.00
N MET A 122 15.35 -5.11 -15.12
CA MET A 122 15.76 -6.50 -15.23
C MET A 122 16.98 -6.80 -14.35
N LYS A 123 18.00 -5.92 -14.39
CA LYS A 123 19.27 -6.18 -13.70
C LYS A 123 19.19 -5.99 -12.19
N ILE A 124 18.51 -4.93 -11.72
CA ILE A 124 18.46 -4.56 -10.29
C ILE A 124 17.18 -5.09 -9.62
N MET A 125 16.00 -4.81 -10.19
CA MET A 125 14.73 -5.12 -9.53
C MET A 125 14.33 -6.58 -9.69
N ALA A 126 14.70 -7.23 -10.81
CA ALA A 126 14.46 -8.64 -11.05
C ALA A 126 15.69 -9.53 -10.74
N ASP A 127 16.82 -8.93 -10.40
CA ASP A 127 18.11 -9.57 -10.08
C ASP A 127 18.60 -10.57 -11.15
N MET A 128 18.28 -10.31 -12.42
CA MET A 128 18.63 -11.17 -13.55
C MET A 128 20.12 -11.11 -13.83
N SER A 129 20.69 -12.25 -14.26
CA SER A 129 22.04 -12.29 -14.79
C SER A 129 22.15 -11.53 -16.11
N TRP A 130 23.36 -11.10 -16.52
CA TRP A 130 23.55 -10.41 -17.80
C TRP A 130 23.20 -11.28 -19.03
N GLY A 131 23.23 -12.62 -18.87
CA GLY A 131 22.78 -13.54 -19.91
C GLY A 131 21.27 -13.47 -20.12
N GLU A 132 20.51 -13.55 -19.02
CA GLU A 132 19.05 -13.45 -19.02
C GLU A 132 18.57 -12.08 -19.52
N VAL A 133 19.20 -10.97 -19.06
CA VAL A 133 18.89 -9.62 -19.57
C VAL A 133 19.11 -9.53 -21.07
N LEU A 134 20.20 -10.11 -21.60
CA LEU A 134 20.49 -10.13 -23.03
C LEU A 134 19.41 -10.89 -23.82
N GLU A 135 19.03 -12.06 -23.33
CA GLU A 135 18.02 -12.91 -23.95
C GLU A 135 16.66 -12.21 -24.00
N GLU A 136 16.23 -11.64 -22.88
CA GLU A 136 14.93 -10.97 -22.81
C GLU A 136 14.88 -9.67 -23.63
N MET A 137 15.95 -8.87 -23.60
CA MET A 137 16.06 -7.65 -24.43
C MET A 137 16.07 -7.97 -25.92
N ASN A 138 16.76 -9.01 -26.34
CA ASN A 138 16.80 -9.42 -27.75
C ASN A 138 15.46 -10.03 -28.20
N LYS A 139 14.78 -10.76 -27.34
CA LYS A 139 13.43 -11.28 -27.60
C LYS A 139 12.43 -10.14 -27.80
N LYS A 140 12.51 -9.11 -26.96
CA LYS A 140 11.59 -7.96 -27.00
C LYS A 140 11.89 -7.02 -28.16
N HIS A 141 13.15 -6.79 -28.49
CA HIS A 141 13.59 -5.76 -29.45
C HIS A 141 14.26 -6.32 -30.73
N GLY A 142 14.24 -7.63 -30.94
CA GLY A 142 14.69 -8.25 -32.21
C GLY A 142 16.20 -8.37 -32.36
N ASN A 143 16.91 -9.09 -31.51
CA ASN A 143 18.32 -9.50 -31.63
C ASN A 143 19.34 -8.37 -31.96
N SER A 144 19.08 -7.15 -31.46
CA SER A 144 19.93 -5.98 -31.77
C SER A 144 20.97 -5.65 -30.69
N TYR A 145 20.95 -6.37 -29.57
CA TYR A 145 21.81 -6.06 -28.43
C TYR A 145 22.96 -7.07 -28.26
N SER A 146 24.10 -6.57 -27.80
CA SER A 146 25.20 -7.37 -27.24
C SER A 146 25.29 -7.14 -25.73
N LYS A 147 25.91 -8.06 -25.01
CA LYS A 147 26.17 -7.90 -23.56
C LYS A 147 26.86 -6.58 -23.24
N ARG A 148 27.86 -6.20 -24.06
CA ARG A 148 28.61 -4.95 -23.91
C ARG A 148 27.74 -3.70 -24.14
N SER A 149 26.80 -3.75 -25.08
CA SER A 149 25.86 -2.63 -25.32
C SER A 149 24.90 -2.45 -24.16
N LEU A 150 24.40 -3.54 -23.57
CA LEU A 150 23.53 -3.49 -22.41
C LEU A 150 24.26 -2.97 -21.16
N GLN A 151 25.49 -3.39 -20.93
CA GLN A 151 26.33 -2.85 -19.85
C GLN A 151 26.56 -1.34 -19.99
N ARG A 152 26.76 -0.84 -21.24
CA ARG A 152 26.86 0.60 -21.49
C ARG A 152 25.54 1.34 -21.23
N LEU A 153 24.40 0.77 -21.58
CA LEU A 153 23.09 1.34 -21.26
C LEU A 153 22.89 1.43 -19.74
N TYR A 154 23.23 0.37 -19.03
CA TYR A 154 23.17 0.33 -17.58
C TYR A 154 24.07 1.42 -16.95
N SER A 155 25.34 1.53 -17.36
CA SER A 155 26.26 2.55 -16.82
C SER A 155 25.72 3.96 -17.04
N ARG A 156 25.19 4.25 -18.25
CA ARG A 156 24.56 5.54 -18.54
C ARG A 156 23.34 5.82 -17.67
N ALA A 157 22.51 4.79 -17.43
CA ALA A 157 21.35 4.91 -16.57
C ALA A 157 21.77 5.28 -15.13
N MET A 158 22.80 4.61 -14.61
CA MET A 158 23.31 4.86 -13.27
C MET A 158 23.97 6.25 -13.16
N GLU A 159 24.73 6.71 -14.17
CA GLU A 159 25.28 8.06 -14.23
C GLU A 159 24.18 9.12 -14.17
N LYS A 160 23.12 8.98 -14.96
CA LYS A 160 21.97 9.90 -14.92
C LYS A 160 21.27 9.92 -13.56
N ALA A 161 21.09 8.74 -12.94
CA ALA A 161 20.51 8.64 -11.61
C ALA A 161 21.41 9.31 -10.55
N GLU A 162 22.73 9.19 -10.66
CA GLU A 162 23.68 9.90 -9.78
C GLU A 162 23.61 11.41 -9.95
N ASP A 163 23.47 11.91 -11.18
CA ASP A 163 23.38 13.33 -11.46
C ASP A 163 22.10 13.97 -10.90
N VAL A 164 20.99 13.26 -10.97
CA VAL A 164 19.71 13.69 -10.38
C VAL A 164 19.74 13.63 -8.85
N ALA A 165 20.53 12.74 -8.28
CA ALA A 165 20.63 12.53 -6.84
C ALA A 165 21.66 13.47 -6.14
N ARG A 166 22.32 14.36 -6.88
CA ARG A 166 23.25 15.39 -6.37
C ARG A 166 22.50 16.63 -5.93
#